data_e50df7ee357229b90263e8ec46898884
#
_entry.id   e50df7ee357229b90263e8ec46898884
#
_cell.length_a   1.000
_cell.length_b   1.000
_cell.length_c   1.000
_cell.angle_alpha   90.00
_cell.angle_beta   90.00
_cell.angle_gamma   90.00
#
_symmetry.space_group_name_H-M   'P 1'
#
loop_
_entity.id
_entity.type
_entity.pdbx_description
1 polymer ?
#
loop_
_entity_poly.entity_id
_entity_poly.type
_entity_poly.pdbx_seq_one_letter_code
_entity_poly.pdbx_strand_id
1 'polypeptide(L)'
;MKHLLSVADLTAESATELLDEAERFEQALLGREVKKLPTLRGRTIMTVFFENSTRTRVSFEVAGKWMSADVINVSASSSSVSKGESLRDTAMTLRAAGADALIVRHPASGAAHQIAQWTADQGTGLDGHFFSAGSTPGGGPAVINAGDGTHEHPTQALLDALTVRQRLGDIAGRRVAIVGDILHSRVARSNAILLAKLGAEVVLIAPPTLLPVGVTGWPVRVSHDIDAELPGLDAVLMLRVQAERMNGGFFPSAREYSITYGLSQRRLDLLPEHAVVLHPGPMLRGMEIASSVADSPKTAVLQQVTNGVHVRMAVLFRLLVGSDGGAS
;
A
#
# COMPACT_ATOMS: atom_id res chain seq x y z
N MET A 1 17.34 -1.25 5.42
CA MET A 1 16.48 -0.37 4.56
C MET A 1 16.18 0.91 5.34
N LYS A 2 16.42 2.11 4.77
CA LYS A 2 16.16 3.39 5.46
C LYS A 2 14.75 3.95 5.16
N HIS A 3 14.24 3.74 3.97
CA HIS A 3 12.94 4.22 3.50
C HIS A 3 12.18 3.07 2.83
N LEU A 4 10.85 3.21 2.70
CA LEU A 4 10.03 2.36 1.84
C LEU A 4 9.31 3.25 0.82
N LEU A 5 9.94 3.48 -0.33
CA LEU A 5 9.45 4.41 -1.35
C LEU A 5 8.79 3.70 -2.51
N SER A 6 9.29 2.53 -2.89
CA SER A 6 8.81 1.70 -3.99
C SER A 6 8.92 0.21 -3.63
N VAL A 7 8.02 -0.63 -4.14
CA VAL A 7 8.18 -2.09 -4.08
C VAL A 7 9.28 -2.58 -5.02
N ALA A 8 9.71 -1.76 -5.98
CA ALA A 8 10.83 -2.07 -6.84
C ALA A 8 12.15 -2.17 -6.05
N ASP A 9 12.28 -1.41 -4.95
CA ASP A 9 13.46 -1.39 -4.07
C ASP A 9 13.56 -2.64 -3.17
N LEU A 10 12.47 -3.43 -3.05
CA LEU A 10 12.47 -4.67 -2.29
C LEU A 10 12.99 -5.83 -3.14
N THR A 11 13.80 -6.70 -2.56
CA THR A 11 14.06 -8.04 -3.11
C THR A 11 12.92 -8.99 -2.71
N ALA A 12 12.84 -10.17 -3.32
CA ALA A 12 11.88 -11.20 -2.92
C ALA A 12 12.07 -11.59 -1.45
N GLU A 13 13.32 -11.71 -1.02
CA GLU A 13 13.69 -12.06 0.35
C GLU A 13 13.25 -10.97 1.33
N SER A 14 13.58 -9.70 1.06
CA SER A 14 13.21 -8.60 1.96
C SER A 14 11.69 -8.38 2.03
N ALA A 15 10.98 -8.63 0.93
CA ALA A 15 9.52 -8.61 0.92
C ALA A 15 8.96 -9.76 1.77
N THR A 16 9.49 -10.98 1.61
CA THR A 16 9.09 -12.15 2.42
C THR A 16 9.35 -11.91 3.90
N GLU A 17 10.52 -11.38 4.28
CA GLU A 17 10.84 -11.02 5.67
C GLU A 17 9.82 -10.03 6.28
N LEU A 18 9.37 -9.04 5.49
CA LEU A 18 8.32 -8.11 5.94
C LEU A 18 6.96 -8.79 6.14
N LEU A 19 6.62 -9.76 5.28
CA LEU A 19 5.40 -10.55 5.45
C LEU A 19 5.49 -11.45 6.69
N ASP A 20 6.63 -12.10 6.92
CA ASP A 20 6.87 -12.94 8.09
C ASP A 20 6.82 -12.14 9.39
N GLU A 21 7.40 -10.94 9.37
CA GLU A 21 7.35 -10.04 10.52
C GLU A 21 5.93 -9.54 10.81
N ALA A 22 5.13 -9.29 9.76
CA ALA A 22 3.72 -8.92 9.91
C ALA A 22 2.92 -10.06 10.58
N GLU A 23 3.16 -11.31 10.21
CA GLU A 23 2.53 -12.48 10.86
C GLU A 23 2.98 -12.65 12.30
N ARG A 24 4.27 -12.39 12.61
CA ARG A 24 4.75 -12.39 14.00
C ARG A 24 4.03 -11.34 14.85
N PHE A 25 3.81 -10.13 14.33
CA PHE A 25 3.03 -9.11 15.03
C PHE A 25 1.57 -9.52 15.21
N GLU A 26 0.95 -10.13 14.20
CA GLU A 26 -0.40 -10.68 14.32
C GLU A 26 -0.47 -11.70 15.47
N GLN A 27 0.44 -12.69 15.49
CA GLN A 27 0.50 -13.70 16.54
C GLN A 27 0.81 -13.11 17.91
N ALA A 28 1.73 -12.14 17.99
CA ALA A 28 2.07 -11.46 19.24
C ALA A 28 0.90 -10.68 19.86
N LEU A 29 -0.06 -10.27 19.06
CA LEU A 29 -1.26 -9.51 19.50
C LEU A 29 -2.49 -10.38 19.69
N LEU A 30 -2.45 -11.64 19.22
CA LEU A 30 -3.59 -12.55 19.30
C LEU A 30 -3.94 -12.84 20.77
N GLY A 31 -5.22 -12.71 21.10
CA GLY A 31 -5.74 -12.99 22.45
C GLY A 31 -5.35 -11.96 23.52
N ARG A 32 -4.62 -10.90 23.18
CA ARG A 32 -4.29 -9.84 24.16
C ARG A 32 -5.47 -8.89 24.35
N GLU A 33 -5.82 -8.63 25.60
CA GLU A 33 -6.76 -7.59 25.97
C GLU A 33 -6.21 -6.20 25.65
N VAL A 34 -4.92 -5.96 25.97
CA VAL A 34 -4.22 -4.71 25.66
C VAL A 34 -3.27 -4.91 24.49
N LYS A 35 -3.64 -4.34 23.34
CA LYS A 35 -2.84 -4.39 22.10
C LYS A 35 -1.75 -3.32 22.12
N LYS A 36 -0.77 -3.48 22.99
CA LYS A 36 0.38 -2.57 23.14
C LYS A 36 1.68 -3.37 23.21
N LEU A 37 2.66 -2.96 22.38
CA LEU A 37 4.02 -3.46 22.38
C LEU A 37 4.97 -2.26 22.60
N PRO A 38 6.01 -2.36 23.46
CA PRO A 38 6.88 -1.22 23.74
C PRO A 38 7.92 -0.92 22.65
N THR A 39 7.80 -1.55 21.50
CA THR A 39 8.81 -1.63 20.43
C THR A 39 9.26 -0.28 19.89
N LEU A 40 8.36 0.71 19.78
CA LEU A 40 8.63 2.06 19.26
C LEU A 40 8.40 3.15 20.31
N ARG A 41 8.53 2.81 21.60
CA ARG A 41 8.37 3.78 22.68
C ARG A 41 9.38 4.92 22.54
N GLY A 42 8.89 6.17 22.57
CA GLY A 42 9.69 7.37 22.42
C GLY A 42 10.01 7.74 20.96
N ARG A 43 9.46 7.01 19.97
CA ARG A 43 9.54 7.38 18.55
C ARG A 43 8.35 8.23 18.14
N THR A 44 8.61 9.26 17.35
CA THR A 44 7.58 10.16 16.78
C THR A 44 7.36 9.85 15.31
N ILE A 45 6.14 9.46 14.99
CA ILE A 45 5.70 9.14 13.62
C ILE A 45 4.72 10.23 13.16
N MET A 46 5.00 10.87 12.04
CA MET A 46 4.10 11.89 11.49
C MET A 46 3.48 11.41 10.16
N THR A 47 2.14 11.40 10.09
CA THR A 47 1.44 11.14 8.83
C THR A 47 1.19 12.46 8.12
N VAL A 48 1.56 12.55 6.85
CA VAL A 48 1.50 13.76 6.04
C VAL A 48 0.67 13.48 4.79
N PHE A 49 -0.65 13.74 4.89
CA PHE A 49 -1.60 13.36 3.86
C PHE A 49 -2.16 14.56 3.12
N PHE A 50 -1.83 14.63 1.84
CA PHE A 50 -2.34 15.62 0.88
C PHE A 50 -3.58 15.13 0.12
N GLU A 51 -3.89 13.83 0.20
CA GLU A 51 -5.09 13.21 -0.33
C GLU A 51 -5.89 12.54 0.79
N ASN A 52 -7.21 12.53 0.65
CA ASN A 52 -8.07 11.81 1.60
C ASN A 52 -7.81 10.31 1.57
N SER A 53 -7.63 9.72 2.74
CA SER A 53 -7.50 8.28 2.89
C SER A 53 -7.80 7.84 4.32
N THR A 54 -9.00 7.35 4.55
CA THR A 54 -9.39 6.85 5.88
C THR A 54 -8.63 5.58 6.24
N ARG A 55 -8.65 4.57 5.35
CA ARG A 55 -8.03 3.26 5.63
C ARG A 55 -6.54 3.36 5.90
N THR A 56 -5.79 4.01 5.02
CA THR A 56 -4.34 4.08 5.14
C THR A 56 -3.92 4.90 6.36
N ARG A 57 -4.53 6.06 6.58
CA ARG A 57 -4.22 6.91 7.73
C ARG A 57 -4.51 6.20 9.07
N VAL A 58 -5.75 5.71 9.23
CA VAL A 58 -6.17 5.01 10.46
C VAL A 58 -5.30 3.79 10.71
N SER A 59 -4.98 3.02 9.70
CA SER A 59 -4.16 1.82 9.84
C SER A 59 -2.71 2.11 10.26
N PHE A 60 -2.08 3.17 9.74
CA PHE A 60 -0.77 3.62 10.22
C PHE A 60 -0.84 4.18 11.64
N GLU A 61 -1.89 4.92 11.97
CA GLU A 61 -2.09 5.44 13.32
C GLU A 61 -2.26 4.31 14.33
N VAL A 62 -3.08 3.31 14.01
CA VAL A 62 -3.26 2.12 14.85
C VAL A 62 -1.94 1.35 14.98
N ALA A 63 -1.23 1.11 13.88
CA ALA A 63 0.06 0.40 13.89
C ALA A 63 1.09 1.10 14.82
N GLY A 64 1.28 2.40 14.66
CA GLY A 64 2.19 3.17 15.52
C GLY A 64 1.78 3.14 16.98
N LYS A 65 0.49 3.36 17.27
CA LYS A 65 -0.05 3.33 18.63
C LYS A 65 0.06 1.94 19.28
N TRP A 66 -0.14 0.86 18.52
CA TRP A 66 0.05 -0.51 19.05
C TRP A 66 1.52 -0.81 19.34
N MET A 67 2.45 -0.14 18.69
CA MET A 67 3.89 -0.24 18.95
C MET A 67 4.39 0.80 19.97
N SER A 68 3.48 1.54 20.61
CA SER A 68 3.77 2.58 21.63
C SER A 68 4.53 3.80 21.10
N ALA A 69 4.44 4.08 19.79
CA ALA A 69 4.93 5.32 19.23
C ALA A 69 3.96 6.49 19.46
N ASP A 70 4.48 7.71 19.47
CA ASP A 70 3.70 8.93 19.39
C ASP A 70 3.35 9.21 17.93
N VAL A 71 2.05 9.21 17.61
CA VAL A 71 1.59 9.41 16.23
C VAL A 71 0.90 10.75 16.08
N ILE A 72 1.43 11.59 15.19
CA ILE A 72 0.91 12.93 14.89
C ILE A 72 0.35 12.93 13.45
N ASN A 73 -0.92 13.28 13.32
CA ASN A 73 -1.56 13.38 12.01
C ASN A 73 -1.49 14.84 11.51
N VAL A 74 -0.80 15.05 10.39
CA VAL A 74 -0.71 16.33 9.69
C VAL A 74 -1.60 16.27 8.44
N SER A 75 -2.62 17.12 8.39
CA SER A 75 -3.50 17.25 7.22
C SER A 75 -3.12 18.49 6.43
N ALA A 76 -2.86 18.32 5.13
CA ALA A 76 -2.51 19.43 4.26
C ALA A 76 -3.59 20.52 4.21
N SER A 77 -4.88 20.15 4.27
CA SER A 77 -6.01 21.09 4.24
C SER A 77 -6.13 21.99 5.46
N SER A 78 -5.54 21.59 6.59
CA SER A 78 -5.57 22.34 7.86
C SER A 78 -4.18 22.80 8.32
N SER A 79 -3.18 22.73 7.45
CA SER A 79 -1.77 23.10 7.74
C SER A 79 -1.34 24.35 6.97
N SER A 80 -0.11 24.79 7.18
CA SER A 80 0.54 25.89 6.45
C SER A 80 0.60 25.67 4.93
N VAL A 81 0.47 24.43 4.46
CA VAL A 81 0.33 24.10 3.04
C VAL A 81 -0.85 24.84 2.40
N SER A 82 -1.98 24.99 3.12
CA SER A 82 -3.14 25.76 2.65
C SER A 82 -2.85 27.26 2.47
N LYS A 83 -1.75 27.74 3.05
CA LYS A 83 -1.25 29.13 2.93
C LYS A 83 -0.16 29.28 1.86
N GLY A 84 0.14 28.22 1.08
CA GLY A 84 1.14 28.23 0.01
C GLY A 84 2.55 27.76 0.41
N GLU A 85 2.72 27.14 1.59
CA GLU A 85 4.00 26.54 1.98
C GLU A 85 4.38 25.42 1.01
N SER A 86 5.65 25.39 0.62
CA SER A 86 6.15 24.34 -0.29
C SER A 86 6.21 22.97 0.40
N LEU A 87 6.12 21.89 -0.40
CA LEU A 87 6.27 20.53 0.10
C LEU A 87 7.62 20.32 0.80
N ARG A 88 8.69 20.98 0.29
CA ARG A 88 10.03 20.94 0.88
C ARG A 88 10.05 21.58 2.26
N ASP A 89 9.51 22.80 2.39
CA ASP A 89 9.51 23.53 3.67
C ASP A 89 8.68 22.79 4.73
N THR A 90 7.53 22.23 4.33
CA THR A 90 6.73 21.36 5.19
C THR A 90 7.54 20.15 5.67
N ALA A 91 8.24 19.44 4.78
CA ALA A 91 9.03 18.28 5.13
C ALA A 91 10.19 18.62 6.09
N MET A 92 10.89 19.75 5.82
CA MET A 92 11.99 20.24 6.68
C MET A 92 11.48 20.70 8.05
N THR A 93 10.32 21.34 8.12
CA THR A 93 9.67 21.71 9.38
C THR A 93 9.35 20.49 10.24
N LEU A 94 8.77 19.43 9.62
CA LEU A 94 8.43 18.20 10.34
C LEU A 94 9.69 17.43 10.81
N ARG A 95 10.75 17.42 9.99
CA ARG A 95 12.06 16.91 10.40
C ARG A 95 12.58 17.70 11.61
N ALA A 96 12.57 19.03 11.57
CA ALA A 96 13.02 19.90 12.63
C ALA A 96 12.19 19.74 13.93
N ALA A 97 10.92 19.41 13.80
CA ALA A 97 10.03 19.09 14.93
C ALA A 97 10.28 17.71 15.56
N GLY A 98 11.25 16.92 15.05
CA GLY A 98 11.67 15.67 15.67
C GLY A 98 10.96 14.42 15.12
N ALA A 99 10.51 14.41 13.86
CA ALA A 99 9.97 13.21 13.26
C ALA A 99 11.04 12.12 13.10
N ASP A 100 10.79 10.93 13.63
CA ASP A 100 11.57 9.71 13.34
C ASP A 100 11.11 9.05 12.04
N ALA A 101 9.81 9.14 11.70
CA ALA A 101 9.25 8.68 10.45
C ALA A 101 8.22 9.65 9.87
N LEU A 102 8.25 9.82 8.54
CA LEU A 102 7.26 10.55 7.75
C LEU A 102 6.49 9.56 6.86
N ILE A 103 5.18 9.47 7.05
CA ILE A 103 4.28 8.65 6.25
C ILE A 103 3.56 9.56 5.27
N VAL A 104 3.95 9.50 4.00
CA VAL A 104 3.58 10.49 2.99
C VAL A 104 2.55 9.94 2.01
N ARG A 105 1.44 10.66 1.84
CA ARG A 105 0.48 10.42 0.76
C ARG A 105 0.26 11.71 -0.03
N HIS A 106 0.53 11.67 -1.35
CA HIS A 106 0.55 12.88 -2.19
C HIS A 106 -0.06 12.61 -3.57
N PRO A 107 -0.74 13.59 -4.21
CA PRO A 107 -1.27 13.44 -5.56
C PRO A 107 -0.19 13.40 -6.66
N ALA A 108 1.00 13.95 -6.43
CA ALA A 108 2.09 13.90 -7.40
C ALA A 108 2.95 12.65 -7.20
N SER A 109 3.22 11.94 -8.29
CA SER A 109 4.16 10.81 -8.33
C SER A 109 5.58 11.29 -8.00
N GLY A 110 6.33 10.52 -7.21
CA GLY A 110 7.70 10.85 -6.79
C GLY A 110 7.82 11.77 -5.57
N ALA A 111 6.70 12.28 -5.03
CA ALA A 111 6.73 13.20 -3.89
C ALA A 111 7.42 12.58 -2.65
N ALA A 112 7.18 11.30 -2.37
CA ALA A 112 7.83 10.60 -1.26
C ALA A 112 9.35 10.50 -1.45
N HIS A 113 9.83 10.28 -2.69
CA HIS A 113 11.25 10.25 -3.03
C HIS A 113 11.91 11.63 -2.80
N GLN A 114 11.25 12.70 -3.25
CA GLN A 114 11.75 14.06 -3.03
C GLN A 114 11.84 14.39 -1.54
N ILE A 115 10.82 14.05 -0.74
CA ILE A 115 10.84 14.24 0.71
C ILE A 115 12.00 13.45 1.33
N ALA A 116 12.21 12.19 0.96
CA ALA A 116 13.32 11.40 1.46
C ALA A 116 14.68 12.04 1.15
N GLN A 117 14.82 12.59 -0.07
CA GLN A 117 16.02 13.29 -0.50
C GLN A 117 16.26 14.60 0.26
N TRP A 118 15.21 15.43 0.43
CA TRP A 118 15.34 16.71 1.14
C TRP A 118 15.58 16.55 2.63
N THR A 119 15.00 15.53 3.24
CA THR A 119 15.14 15.26 4.67
C THR A 119 16.34 14.38 5.01
N ALA A 120 17.09 13.89 4.02
CA ALA A 120 18.36 13.21 4.25
C ALA A 120 19.37 14.18 4.88
N ASP A 121 20.30 13.63 5.67
CA ASP A 121 21.41 14.41 6.24
C ASP A 121 22.40 14.75 5.13
N GLN A 122 22.48 16.03 4.79
CA GLN A 122 23.36 16.51 3.70
C GLN A 122 24.68 17.09 4.23
N GLY A 123 25.01 16.91 5.51
CA GLY A 123 26.26 17.41 6.09
C GLY A 123 26.40 18.94 6.06
N THR A 124 25.31 19.65 5.92
CA THR A 124 25.27 21.12 5.84
C THR A 124 25.31 21.75 7.22
N GLY A 125 26.35 21.55 8.02
CA GLY A 125 26.72 22.37 9.20
C GLY A 125 25.66 22.81 10.23
N LEU A 126 24.38 22.71 9.89
CA LEU A 126 23.25 23.01 10.78
C LEU A 126 22.86 21.81 11.66
N ASP A 127 23.42 20.64 11.38
CA ASP A 127 22.99 19.38 11.96
C ASP A 127 23.65 19.04 13.30
N GLY A 128 24.76 19.72 13.64
CA GLY A 128 25.59 19.38 14.80
C GLY A 128 25.01 19.79 16.15
N HIS A 129 24.11 20.74 16.23
CA HIS A 129 23.65 21.30 17.48
C HIS A 129 22.15 21.29 17.75
N PHE A 130 21.32 21.21 16.72
CA PHE A 130 19.85 21.30 16.87
C PHE A 130 19.11 19.95 16.82
N PHE A 131 19.72 18.90 16.25
CA PHE A 131 19.03 17.62 16.00
C PHE A 131 19.64 16.43 16.76
N SER A 132 20.48 16.67 17.76
CA SER A 132 21.26 15.61 18.42
C SER A 132 20.53 14.77 19.45
N ALA A 133 19.30 15.10 19.82
CA ALA A 133 18.54 14.33 20.81
C ALA A 133 17.53 13.40 20.09
N GLY A 134 17.99 12.20 19.67
CA GLY A 134 17.09 11.15 19.17
C GLY A 134 17.13 10.88 17.67
N SER A 135 18.11 11.44 16.94
CA SER A 135 18.28 11.12 15.50
C SER A 135 18.53 9.64 15.31
N THR A 136 17.71 8.99 14.47
CA THR A 136 18.01 7.65 13.97
C THR A 136 19.41 7.61 13.39
N PRO A 137 20.22 6.57 13.66
CA PRO A 137 21.53 6.41 13.03
C PRO A 137 21.40 6.48 11.51
N GLY A 138 22.04 7.49 10.89
CA GLY A 138 21.97 7.69 9.43
C GLY A 138 21.30 8.99 8.98
N GLY A 139 21.05 9.95 9.88
CA GLY A 139 20.63 11.33 9.56
C GLY A 139 19.27 11.45 8.85
N GLY A 140 18.28 12.06 9.51
CA GLY A 140 16.95 12.32 8.99
C GLY A 140 15.92 11.19 9.16
N PRO A 141 14.61 11.52 9.08
CA PRO A 141 13.52 10.58 9.30
C PRO A 141 13.45 9.47 8.25
N ALA A 142 12.93 8.31 8.63
CA ALA A 142 12.50 7.30 7.68
C ALA A 142 11.29 7.83 6.88
N VAL A 143 11.24 7.57 5.58
CA VAL A 143 10.10 7.98 4.73
C VAL A 143 9.38 6.76 4.19
N ILE A 144 8.06 6.75 4.34
CA ILE A 144 7.18 5.69 3.85
C ILE A 144 6.20 6.28 2.85
N ASN A 145 6.20 5.73 1.63
CA ASN A 145 5.24 6.07 0.60
C ASN A 145 3.88 5.41 0.91
N ALA A 146 2.91 6.20 1.34
CA ALA A 146 1.53 5.80 1.61
C ALA A 146 0.59 6.04 0.41
N GLY A 147 1.18 6.18 -0.78
CA GLY A 147 0.53 6.37 -2.06
C GLY A 147 0.83 7.73 -2.68
N ASP A 148 1.51 7.71 -3.83
CA ASP A 148 1.88 8.90 -4.59
C ASP A 148 1.37 8.84 -6.03
N GLY A 149 0.52 9.78 -6.43
CA GLY A 149 -0.04 9.89 -7.78
C GLY A 149 -0.62 8.56 -8.30
N THR A 150 -0.20 8.19 -9.50
CA THR A 150 -0.45 6.88 -10.13
C THR A 150 0.75 5.96 -10.02
N HIS A 151 1.78 6.35 -9.25
CA HIS A 151 3.07 5.67 -9.17
C HIS A 151 2.99 4.41 -8.30
N GLU A 152 3.01 4.53 -6.97
CA GLU A 152 3.02 3.36 -6.10
C GLU A 152 2.31 3.54 -4.74
N HIS A 153 1.98 2.41 -4.13
CA HIS A 153 1.51 2.29 -2.76
C HIS A 153 2.08 1.00 -2.12
N PRO A 154 3.36 1.00 -1.72
CA PRO A 154 4.08 -0.22 -1.31
C PRO A 154 3.40 -1.02 -0.23
N THR A 155 2.91 -0.37 0.84
CA THR A 155 2.24 -1.09 1.95
C THR A 155 0.89 -1.68 1.55
N GLN A 156 0.26 -1.19 0.47
CA GLN A 156 -0.94 -1.83 -0.07
C GLN A 156 -0.57 -3.14 -0.77
N ALA A 157 0.45 -3.15 -1.61
CA ALA A 157 0.89 -4.37 -2.27
C ALA A 157 1.36 -5.43 -1.25
N LEU A 158 2.06 -5.02 -0.20
CA LEU A 158 2.48 -5.93 0.87
C LEU A 158 1.29 -6.54 1.62
N LEU A 159 0.26 -5.76 1.98
CA LEU A 159 -0.91 -6.33 2.66
C LEU A 159 -1.77 -7.21 1.74
N ASP A 160 -1.83 -6.90 0.45
CA ASP A 160 -2.49 -7.73 -0.55
C ASP A 160 -1.74 -9.07 -0.69
N ALA A 161 -0.41 -9.03 -0.82
CA ALA A 161 0.46 -10.21 -0.86
C ALA A 161 0.34 -11.07 0.42
N LEU A 162 0.33 -10.46 1.61
CA LEU A 162 0.09 -11.15 2.87
C LEU A 162 -1.26 -11.86 2.88
N THR A 163 -2.31 -11.20 2.38
CA THR A 163 -3.65 -11.75 2.34
C THR A 163 -3.73 -12.95 1.38
N VAL A 164 -3.08 -12.86 0.22
CA VAL A 164 -2.96 -13.97 -0.73
C VAL A 164 -2.24 -15.15 -0.06
N ARG A 165 -1.09 -14.91 0.58
CA ARG A 165 -0.32 -15.94 1.28
C ARG A 165 -1.13 -16.64 2.36
N GLN A 166 -1.81 -15.89 3.21
CA GLN A 166 -2.63 -16.46 4.30
C GLN A 166 -3.82 -17.29 3.80
N ARG A 167 -4.39 -16.92 2.66
CA ARG A 167 -5.54 -17.62 2.08
C ARG A 167 -5.16 -18.84 1.24
N LEU A 168 -4.02 -18.79 0.56
CA LEU A 168 -3.62 -19.79 -0.43
C LEU A 168 -2.39 -20.60 -0.03
N GLY A 169 -1.76 -20.28 1.11
CA GLY A 169 -0.55 -20.95 1.64
C GLY A 169 0.74 -20.42 1.03
N ASP A 170 0.76 -20.09 -0.25
CA ASP A 170 1.94 -19.57 -0.95
C ASP A 170 1.50 -18.53 -2.01
N ILE A 171 2.47 -17.70 -2.45
CA ILE A 171 2.29 -16.75 -3.55
C ILE A 171 2.94 -17.30 -4.83
N ALA A 172 4.09 -17.98 -4.70
CA ALA A 172 4.82 -18.52 -5.82
C ALA A 172 3.96 -19.54 -6.61
N GLY A 173 3.95 -19.40 -7.92
CA GLY A 173 3.16 -20.23 -8.82
C GLY A 173 1.66 -19.95 -8.84
N ARG A 174 1.15 -18.99 -8.04
CA ARG A 174 -0.26 -18.59 -8.08
C ARG A 174 -0.56 -17.69 -9.26
N ARG A 175 -1.74 -17.88 -9.86
CA ARG A 175 -2.25 -17.03 -10.94
C ARG A 175 -3.15 -15.94 -10.34
N VAL A 176 -2.69 -14.69 -10.40
CA VAL A 176 -3.37 -13.53 -9.79
C VAL A 176 -3.80 -12.55 -10.87
N ALA A 177 -5.10 -12.30 -10.98
CA ALA A 177 -5.61 -11.25 -11.85
C ALA A 177 -5.72 -9.92 -11.12
N ILE A 178 -5.36 -8.83 -11.81
CA ILE A 178 -5.64 -7.46 -11.41
C ILE A 178 -6.59 -6.88 -12.46
N VAL A 179 -7.82 -6.57 -12.03
CA VAL A 179 -8.93 -6.26 -12.95
C VAL A 179 -9.37 -4.82 -12.78
N GLY A 180 -9.41 -4.07 -13.88
CA GLY A 180 -10.09 -2.78 -13.92
C GLY A 180 -9.24 -1.62 -14.40
N ASP A 181 -9.27 -0.49 -13.69
CA ASP A 181 -8.56 0.73 -14.06
C ASP A 181 -7.07 0.63 -13.70
N ILE A 182 -6.31 0.00 -14.58
CA ILE A 182 -4.87 -0.18 -14.40
C ILE A 182 -4.12 1.15 -14.59
N LEU A 183 -4.55 1.95 -15.57
CA LEU A 183 -3.88 3.20 -15.98
C LEU A 183 -3.75 4.19 -14.82
N HIS A 184 -4.82 4.37 -14.03
CA HIS A 184 -4.85 5.35 -12.95
C HIS A 184 -4.58 4.76 -11.57
N SER A 185 -4.28 3.43 -11.51
CA SER A 185 -4.15 2.72 -10.24
C SER A 185 -2.69 2.52 -9.82
N ARG A 186 -2.26 3.27 -8.83
CA ARG A 186 -0.99 2.99 -8.10
C ARG A 186 -0.98 1.59 -7.46
N VAL A 187 -2.16 1.08 -7.09
CA VAL A 187 -2.30 -0.26 -6.49
C VAL A 187 -2.00 -1.35 -7.51
N ALA A 188 -2.51 -1.20 -8.75
CA ALA A 188 -2.22 -2.13 -9.83
C ALA A 188 -0.71 -2.24 -10.08
N ARG A 189 -0.03 -1.09 -10.17
CA ARG A 189 1.41 -1.05 -10.43
C ARG A 189 2.21 -1.72 -9.32
N SER A 190 1.97 -1.35 -8.07
CA SER A 190 2.70 -1.94 -6.94
C SER A 190 2.45 -3.44 -6.81
N ASN A 191 1.20 -3.91 -6.99
CA ASN A 191 0.88 -5.33 -6.95
C ASN A 191 1.49 -6.10 -8.12
N ALA A 192 1.44 -5.56 -9.34
CA ALA A 192 2.05 -6.19 -10.51
C ALA A 192 3.55 -6.46 -10.30
N ILE A 193 4.27 -5.48 -9.76
CA ILE A 193 5.71 -5.61 -9.50
C ILE A 193 5.97 -6.58 -8.34
N LEU A 194 5.28 -6.41 -7.20
CA LEU A 194 5.55 -7.19 -5.99
C LEU A 194 5.16 -8.66 -6.14
N LEU A 195 3.96 -8.94 -6.64
CA LEU A 195 3.46 -10.32 -6.79
C LEU A 195 4.31 -11.11 -7.80
N ALA A 196 4.69 -10.49 -8.93
CA ALA A 196 5.60 -11.14 -9.87
C ALA A 196 6.98 -11.40 -9.25
N LYS A 197 7.51 -10.46 -8.45
CA LYS A 197 8.77 -10.63 -7.71
C LYS A 197 8.69 -11.77 -6.68
N LEU A 198 7.51 -12.01 -6.10
CA LEU A 198 7.23 -13.13 -5.18
C LEU A 198 6.87 -14.43 -5.90
N GLY A 199 6.99 -14.46 -7.24
CA GLY A 199 6.83 -15.67 -8.06
C GLY A 199 5.41 -15.96 -8.53
N ALA A 200 4.45 -15.03 -8.40
CA ALA A 200 3.12 -15.20 -8.97
C ALA A 200 3.11 -14.93 -10.48
N GLU A 201 2.23 -15.62 -11.20
CA GLU A 201 1.84 -15.27 -12.56
C GLU A 201 0.75 -14.18 -12.51
N VAL A 202 1.09 -12.96 -12.88
CA VAL A 202 0.16 -11.84 -12.83
C VAL A 202 -0.46 -11.58 -14.19
N VAL A 203 -1.79 -11.49 -14.24
CA VAL A 203 -2.53 -11.08 -15.44
C VAL A 203 -3.29 -9.78 -15.16
N LEU A 204 -3.09 -8.77 -16.02
CA LEU A 204 -3.88 -7.54 -16.02
C LEU A 204 -5.08 -7.71 -16.94
N ILE A 205 -6.28 -7.45 -16.43
CA ILE A 205 -7.51 -7.56 -17.20
C ILE A 205 -8.20 -6.19 -17.23
N ALA A 206 -8.22 -5.56 -18.39
CA ALA A 206 -8.78 -4.23 -18.56
C ALA A 206 -9.18 -3.93 -20.00
N PRO A 207 -10.08 -2.96 -20.25
CA PRO A 207 -10.23 -2.41 -21.59
C PRO A 207 -8.89 -1.77 -22.04
N PRO A 208 -8.58 -1.81 -23.36
CA PRO A 208 -7.34 -1.23 -23.87
C PRO A 208 -7.11 0.22 -23.46
N THR A 209 -8.18 0.99 -23.32
CA THR A 209 -8.16 2.40 -22.90
C THR A 209 -7.74 2.63 -21.44
N LEU A 210 -7.82 1.61 -20.60
CA LEU A 210 -7.44 1.64 -19.19
C LEU A 210 -6.10 0.91 -18.91
N LEU A 211 -5.31 0.66 -19.95
CA LEU A 211 -3.95 0.15 -19.83
C LEU A 211 -2.93 1.29 -20.02
N PRO A 212 -1.86 1.34 -19.22
CA PRO A 212 -0.82 2.34 -19.42
C PRO A 212 0.00 2.06 -20.68
N VAL A 213 0.46 3.12 -21.33
CA VAL A 213 1.46 3.00 -22.41
C VAL A 213 2.73 2.35 -21.82
N GLY A 214 3.24 1.34 -22.51
CA GLY A 214 4.44 0.62 -22.02
C GLY A 214 4.15 -0.48 -21.00
N VAL A 215 2.89 -0.88 -20.79
CA VAL A 215 2.51 -2.03 -19.95
C VAL A 215 3.22 -3.33 -20.35
N THR A 216 3.63 -3.44 -21.61
CA THR A 216 4.42 -4.58 -22.13
C THR A 216 5.79 -4.73 -21.47
N GLY A 217 6.31 -3.66 -20.84
CA GLY A 217 7.54 -3.71 -20.04
C GLY A 217 7.33 -4.15 -18.59
N TRP A 218 6.10 -4.42 -18.17
CA TRP A 218 5.81 -4.92 -16.85
C TRP A 218 5.94 -6.45 -16.80
N PRO A 219 6.26 -7.05 -15.66
CA PRO A 219 6.39 -8.50 -15.50
C PRO A 219 5.02 -9.19 -15.41
N VAL A 220 4.16 -8.95 -16.38
CA VAL A 220 2.76 -9.37 -16.37
C VAL A 220 2.28 -9.81 -17.77
N ARG A 221 1.22 -10.60 -17.82
CA ARG A 221 0.44 -10.85 -19.02
C ARG A 221 -0.76 -9.89 -19.07
N VAL A 222 -1.23 -9.55 -20.24
CA VAL A 222 -2.42 -8.70 -20.45
C VAL A 222 -3.52 -9.54 -21.11
N SER A 223 -4.74 -9.37 -20.64
CA SER A 223 -5.96 -9.94 -21.22
C SER A 223 -7.07 -8.87 -21.26
N HIS A 224 -8.01 -9.04 -22.17
CA HIS A 224 -9.20 -8.19 -22.29
C HIS A 224 -10.50 -8.96 -22.01
N ASP A 225 -10.39 -10.27 -21.75
CA ASP A 225 -11.53 -11.17 -21.51
C ASP A 225 -11.45 -11.74 -20.08
N ILE A 226 -12.25 -11.16 -19.18
CA ILE A 226 -12.32 -11.61 -17.80
C ILE A 226 -12.94 -13.00 -17.69
N ASP A 227 -13.96 -13.31 -18.49
CA ASP A 227 -14.68 -14.59 -18.41
C ASP A 227 -13.77 -15.77 -18.81
N ALA A 228 -12.88 -15.58 -19.77
CA ALA A 228 -11.91 -16.60 -20.19
C ALA A 228 -10.82 -16.85 -19.15
N GLU A 229 -10.47 -15.85 -18.34
CA GLU A 229 -9.38 -15.96 -17.36
C GLU A 229 -9.83 -16.57 -16.02
N LEU A 230 -11.06 -16.24 -15.56
CA LEU A 230 -11.56 -16.59 -14.23
C LEU A 230 -11.41 -18.07 -13.83
N PRO A 231 -11.67 -19.07 -14.71
CA PRO A 231 -11.57 -20.48 -14.31
C PRO A 231 -10.17 -20.94 -13.91
N GLY A 232 -9.15 -20.19 -14.29
CA GLY A 232 -7.76 -20.54 -13.99
C GLY A 232 -7.09 -19.68 -12.92
N LEU A 233 -7.83 -18.84 -12.21
CA LEU A 233 -7.25 -17.88 -11.24
C LEU A 233 -7.32 -18.40 -9.83
N ASP A 234 -6.24 -18.17 -9.06
CA ASP A 234 -6.19 -18.38 -7.62
C ASP A 234 -6.65 -17.13 -6.85
N ALA A 235 -6.41 -15.93 -7.39
CA ALA A 235 -6.86 -14.69 -6.77
C ALA A 235 -7.25 -13.64 -7.82
N VAL A 236 -8.22 -12.80 -7.46
CA VAL A 236 -8.68 -11.66 -8.27
C VAL A 236 -8.66 -10.40 -7.44
N LEU A 237 -7.82 -9.44 -7.81
CA LEU A 237 -7.79 -8.10 -7.22
C LEU A 237 -8.64 -7.17 -8.10
N MET A 238 -9.84 -6.85 -7.63
CA MET A 238 -10.71 -5.89 -8.29
C MET A 238 -10.29 -4.47 -7.96
N LEU A 239 -10.11 -3.63 -8.97
CA LEU A 239 -9.75 -2.22 -8.79
C LEU A 239 -10.98 -1.33 -8.87
N ARG A 240 -11.01 -0.32 -8.00
CA ARG A 240 -11.98 0.75 -8.14
C ARG A 240 -11.74 1.53 -9.42
N VAL A 241 -12.80 1.81 -10.17
CA VAL A 241 -12.74 2.76 -11.29
C VAL A 241 -12.59 4.17 -10.74
N GLN A 242 -11.51 4.86 -11.12
CA GLN A 242 -11.17 6.18 -10.57
C GLN A 242 -11.68 7.30 -11.46
N ALA A 243 -13.02 7.43 -11.56
CA ALA A 243 -13.67 8.42 -12.40
C ALA A 243 -13.21 9.87 -12.15
N GLU A 244 -12.80 10.17 -10.90
CA GLU A 244 -12.25 11.47 -10.50
C GLU A 244 -10.87 11.78 -11.11
N ARG A 245 -10.18 10.77 -11.66
CA ARG A 245 -8.88 10.93 -12.36
C ARG A 245 -9.01 10.87 -13.87
N MET A 246 -10.22 10.65 -14.38
CA MET A 246 -10.48 10.46 -15.79
C MET A 246 -10.95 11.79 -16.41
N ASN A 247 -10.15 12.32 -17.35
CA ASN A 247 -10.53 13.40 -18.23
C ASN A 247 -10.83 12.83 -19.62
N GLY A 248 -12.07 12.31 -19.85
CA GLY A 248 -12.48 11.77 -21.15
C GLY A 248 -13.24 10.42 -21.07
N GLY A 249 -13.61 9.91 -22.22
CA GLY A 249 -14.37 8.65 -22.38
C GLY A 249 -13.47 7.41 -22.41
N PHE A 250 -13.05 6.92 -21.29
CA PHE A 250 -12.25 5.68 -21.21
C PHE A 250 -13.08 4.41 -21.38
N PHE A 251 -14.37 4.50 -21.15
CA PHE A 251 -15.38 3.46 -21.42
C PHE A 251 -16.74 4.13 -21.69
N PRO A 252 -17.65 3.48 -22.43
CA PRO A 252 -18.88 4.11 -22.89
C PRO A 252 -19.82 4.51 -21.76
N SER A 253 -19.97 3.66 -20.74
CA SER A 253 -20.79 3.94 -19.56
C SER A 253 -20.41 3.06 -18.38
N ALA A 254 -20.78 3.47 -17.16
CA ALA A 254 -20.60 2.67 -15.94
C ALA A 254 -21.32 1.31 -16.06
N ARG A 255 -22.47 1.27 -16.73
CA ARG A 255 -23.23 0.04 -16.95
C ARG A 255 -22.48 -0.92 -17.88
N GLU A 256 -21.95 -0.44 -19.00
CA GLU A 256 -21.18 -1.28 -19.92
C GLU A 256 -19.88 -1.77 -19.31
N TYR A 257 -19.21 -0.90 -18.53
CA TYR A 257 -18.04 -1.34 -17.76
C TYR A 257 -18.40 -2.47 -16.78
N SER A 258 -19.49 -2.32 -16.02
CA SER A 258 -19.96 -3.34 -15.07
C SER A 258 -20.31 -4.67 -15.78
N ILE A 259 -20.98 -4.60 -16.93
CA ILE A 259 -21.33 -5.79 -17.73
C ILE A 259 -20.06 -6.49 -18.23
N THR A 260 -19.07 -5.74 -18.70
CA THR A 260 -17.88 -6.31 -19.37
C THR A 260 -16.81 -6.73 -18.37
N TYR A 261 -16.55 -5.95 -17.32
CA TYR A 261 -15.41 -6.16 -16.40
C TYR A 261 -15.81 -6.30 -14.93
N GLY A 262 -17.05 -5.99 -14.56
CA GLY A 262 -17.52 -6.12 -13.17
C GLY A 262 -17.58 -7.58 -12.71
N LEU A 263 -17.16 -7.84 -11.47
CA LEU A 263 -17.27 -9.16 -10.86
C LEU A 263 -18.68 -9.38 -10.31
N SER A 264 -19.52 -10.01 -11.15
CA SER A 264 -20.89 -10.40 -10.83
C SER A 264 -20.93 -11.75 -10.11
N GLN A 265 -22.10 -12.15 -9.59
CA GLN A 265 -22.28 -13.49 -9.00
C GLN A 265 -21.95 -14.59 -10.01
N ARG A 266 -22.45 -14.50 -11.26
CA ARG A 266 -22.13 -15.45 -12.32
C ARG A 266 -20.62 -15.62 -12.51
N ARG A 267 -19.85 -14.53 -12.43
CA ARG A 267 -18.40 -14.55 -12.57
C ARG A 267 -17.71 -15.11 -11.32
N LEU A 268 -18.26 -14.84 -10.14
CA LEU A 268 -17.75 -15.46 -8.91
C LEU A 268 -17.88 -16.99 -8.97
N ASP A 269 -18.94 -17.49 -9.59
CA ASP A 269 -19.21 -18.93 -9.74
C ASP A 269 -18.27 -19.60 -10.76
N LEU A 270 -17.61 -18.82 -11.65
CA LEU A 270 -16.57 -19.32 -12.56
C LEU A 270 -15.21 -19.49 -11.86
N LEU A 271 -14.99 -18.82 -10.73
CA LEU A 271 -13.75 -18.94 -9.99
C LEU A 271 -13.66 -20.30 -9.28
N PRO A 272 -12.46 -20.93 -9.24
CA PRO A 272 -12.22 -22.12 -8.43
C PRO A 272 -12.68 -21.93 -6.98
N GLU A 273 -13.01 -23.03 -6.30
CA GLU A 273 -13.52 -22.98 -4.92
C GLU A 273 -12.57 -22.27 -3.97
N HIS A 274 -11.26 -22.53 -4.10
CA HIS A 274 -10.20 -21.95 -3.27
C HIS A 274 -9.88 -20.48 -3.60
N ALA A 275 -10.38 -19.96 -4.72
CA ALA A 275 -9.99 -18.64 -5.20
C ALA A 275 -10.44 -17.53 -4.26
N VAL A 276 -9.62 -16.46 -4.18
CA VAL A 276 -9.81 -15.33 -3.28
C VAL A 276 -10.09 -14.05 -4.06
N VAL A 277 -11.07 -13.29 -3.61
CA VAL A 277 -11.38 -11.96 -4.15
C VAL A 277 -10.84 -10.88 -3.22
N LEU A 278 -10.05 -9.98 -3.79
CA LEU A 278 -9.40 -8.85 -3.11
C LEU A 278 -9.94 -7.53 -3.66
N HIS A 279 -9.90 -6.49 -2.84
CA HIS A 279 -10.22 -5.13 -3.25
C HIS A 279 -9.53 -4.10 -2.35
N PRO A 280 -8.78 -3.11 -2.87
CA PRO A 280 -8.05 -2.15 -2.03
C PRO A 280 -8.97 -1.14 -1.33
N GLY A 281 -10.24 -1.07 -1.74
CA GLY A 281 -11.24 -0.12 -1.26
C GLY A 281 -10.95 1.35 -1.64
N PRO A 282 -11.99 2.20 -1.55
CA PRO A 282 -13.39 1.87 -1.31
C PRO A 282 -14.01 1.16 -2.53
N MET A 283 -14.95 0.25 -2.28
CA MET A 283 -15.67 -0.46 -3.34
C MET A 283 -16.83 0.40 -3.89
N LEU A 284 -17.01 0.39 -5.21
CA LEU A 284 -18.21 0.90 -5.87
C LEU A 284 -19.13 -0.29 -6.18
N ARG A 285 -19.97 -0.63 -5.20
CA ARG A 285 -20.91 -1.75 -5.32
C ARG A 285 -21.85 -1.54 -6.51
N GLY A 286 -21.99 -2.56 -7.35
CA GLY A 286 -22.77 -2.50 -8.59
C GLY A 286 -22.01 -1.98 -9.81
N MET A 287 -20.75 -1.57 -9.64
CA MET A 287 -19.88 -1.18 -10.75
C MET A 287 -18.77 -2.23 -10.98
N GLU A 288 -17.67 -2.18 -10.26
CA GLU A 288 -16.58 -3.17 -10.41
C GLU A 288 -16.84 -4.46 -9.65
N ILE A 289 -17.71 -4.44 -8.63
CA ILE A 289 -18.05 -5.62 -7.83
C ILE A 289 -19.53 -5.60 -7.42
N ALA A 290 -20.23 -6.72 -7.62
CA ALA A 290 -21.61 -6.86 -7.16
C ALA A 290 -21.68 -6.93 -5.62
N SER A 291 -22.78 -6.44 -5.03
CA SER A 291 -22.97 -6.47 -3.57
C SER A 291 -22.89 -7.88 -3.00
N SER A 292 -23.52 -8.87 -3.67
CA SER A 292 -23.47 -10.28 -3.26
C SER A 292 -22.04 -10.84 -3.24
N VAL A 293 -21.21 -10.42 -4.19
CA VAL A 293 -19.79 -10.82 -4.28
C VAL A 293 -18.97 -10.16 -3.18
N ALA A 294 -19.20 -8.86 -2.94
CA ALA A 294 -18.50 -8.10 -1.89
C ALA A 294 -18.75 -8.70 -0.48
N ASP A 295 -19.88 -9.33 -0.29
CA ASP A 295 -20.28 -9.95 0.99
C ASP A 295 -20.05 -11.49 0.99
N SER A 296 -19.44 -12.04 -0.06
CA SER A 296 -19.13 -13.47 -0.17
C SER A 296 -17.98 -13.90 0.75
N PRO A 297 -17.95 -15.15 1.25
CA PRO A 297 -16.82 -15.72 2.00
C PRO A 297 -15.50 -15.75 1.20
N LYS A 298 -15.55 -15.79 -0.14
CA LYS A 298 -14.36 -15.69 -1.00
C LYS A 298 -13.72 -14.31 -0.94
N THR A 299 -14.43 -13.28 -0.48
CA THR A 299 -13.94 -11.89 -0.44
C THR A 299 -13.16 -11.63 0.84
N ALA A 300 -11.90 -11.20 0.69
CA ALA A 300 -10.98 -11.01 1.80
C ALA A 300 -10.76 -9.52 2.19
N VAL A 301 -11.67 -8.61 1.81
CA VAL A 301 -11.50 -7.15 1.99
C VAL A 301 -11.27 -6.74 3.44
N LEU A 302 -12.01 -7.31 4.39
CA LEU A 302 -11.82 -7.00 5.81
C LEU A 302 -10.52 -7.58 6.35
N GLN A 303 -10.11 -8.76 5.87
CA GLN A 303 -8.81 -9.33 6.19
C GLN A 303 -7.66 -8.45 5.66
N GLN A 304 -7.78 -7.91 4.44
CA GLN A 304 -6.82 -6.92 3.92
C GLN A 304 -6.69 -5.70 4.84
N VAL A 305 -7.79 -5.21 5.42
CA VAL A 305 -7.76 -4.08 6.38
C VAL A 305 -6.98 -4.46 7.63
N THR A 306 -7.23 -5.63 8.20
CA THR A 306 -6.52 -6.15 9.39
C THR A 306 -5.04 -6.36 9.09
N ASN A 307 -4.74 -7.04 7.99
CA ASN A 307 -3.37 -7.27 7.52
C ASN A 307 -2.61 -5.96 7.28
N GLY A 308 -3.34 -4.92 6.86
CA GLY A 308 -2.77 -3.59 6.70
C GLY A 308 -2.18 -3.01 7.98
N VAL A 309 -2.75 -3.30 9.14
CA VAL A 309 -2.17 -2.87 10.43
C VAL A 309 -0.86 -3.63 10.69
N HIS A 310 -0.87 -4.96 10.59
CA HIS A 310 0.30 -5.80 10.87
C HIS A 310 1.47 -5.54 9.91
N VAL A 311 1.18 -5.38 8.61
CA VAL A 311 2.21 -5.01 7.61
C VAL A 311 2.82 -3.65 7.94
N ARG A 312 2.01 -2.66 8.34
CA ARG A 312 2.52 -1.34 8.70
C ARG A 312 3.32 -1.38 9.99
N MET A 313 2.98 -2.25 10.94
CA MET A 313 3.83 -2.52 12.11
C MET A 313 5.19 -3.09 11.69
N ALA A 314 5.20 -4.09 10.81
CA ALA A 314 6.45 -4.70 10.30
C ALA A 314 7.33 -3.67 9.57
N VAL A 315 6.73 -2.83 8.73
CA VAL A 315 7.44 -1.75 8.02
C VAL A 315 8.03 -0.74 9.01
N LEU A 316 7.24 -0.27 9.96
CA LEU A 316 7.72 0.68 10.99
C LEU A 316 8.85 0.08 11.83
N PHE A 317 8.72 -1.19 12.23
CA PHE A 317 9.75 -1.91 12.95
C PHE A 317 11.06 -1.97 12.15
N ARG A 318 10.98 -2.44 10.90
CA ARG A 318 12.15 -2.57 10.02
C ARG A 318 12.89 -1.26 9.80
N LEU A 319 12.15 -0.15 9.71
CA LEU A 319 12.73 1.18 9.43
C LEU A 319 13.28 1.87 10.68
N LEU A 320 12.66 1.67 11.85
CA LEU A 320 12.98 2.44 13.07
C LEU A 320 13.79 1.67 14.11
N VAL A 321 13.76 0.32 14.05
CA VAL A 321 14.54 -0.53 14.97
C VAL A 321 15.68 -1.22 14.21
N GLY A 322 15.50 -1.53 12.92
CA GLY A 322 16.49 -2.22 12.08
C GLY A 322 16.41 -3.75 12.18
N SER A 323 17.27 -4.43 11.40
CA SER A 323 17.39 -5.88 11.40
C SER A 323 18.16 -6.45 12.60
N ASP A 324 18.79 -5.60 13.40
CA ASP A 324 19.71 -6.02 14.48
C ASP A 324 19.04 -6.06 15.87
N GLY A 325 17.72 -5.81 15.96
CA GLY A 325 16.97 -5.80 17.22
C GLY A 325 16.57 -7.17 17.78
N GLY A 326 17.18 -8.25 17.33
CA GLY A 326 16.87 -9.63 17.72
C GLY A 326 17.82 -10.28 18.72
N ALA A 327 18.70 -9.51 19.39
CA ALA A 327 19.63 -10.09 20.36
C ALA A 327 19.92 -9.08 21.51
N SER A 328 19.03 -8.98 22.49
CA SER A 328 19.39 -8.61 23.87
C SER A 328 18.26 -8.99 24.82
#